data_c629c61dbf5e1ef4ebbe6bbb921a3110
#
_entry.id   c629c61dbf5e1ef4ebbe6bbb921a3110
#
_cell.length_a   1.000
_cell.length_b   1.000
_cell.length_c   1.000
_cell.angle_alpha   90.00
_cell.angle_beta   90.00
_cell.angle_gamma   90.00
#
_symmetry.space_group_name_H-M   'P 1'
#
loop_
_entity.id
_entity.type
_entity.pdbx_description
1 polymer ?
#
loop_
_entity_poly.entity_id
_entity_poly.type
_entity_poly.pdbx_seq_one_letter_code
_entity_poly.pdbx_strand_id
1 'polypeptide(L)'
;MIVYGDRAETVASRERIAALAADIDAIATMPPGIWRHDAIVTAFVALGQVVQGVADADREAHGADGGSDAERSLLAPLTALSQALLASWDSDFGDITALPALTAPLGLPDRITLRLPEGYAFYAVYPEAYAAAARLLRLDGTALVIGVRSIGTGLAALVAAVLGAPAPVTVRPIGHPFDRTIALTPKTETGLIASDRHYVVVDEGPGLSGSSFAAVAAFLEERGVRRDRIAFLPSHGGEPGGQANPRTIARWAGAQRPVVTMNTLLPRERLSEWLSHLIGPVEEIEDVSGGAWRAYVYGSEADWPAVQPWQERHKFLVRAGGERWLVKFAGIGGEATRKLERARLLHAAGVVPEVRGQVYGFLVERWLDAGAVGDNDDVPDFAGRYLGARARLLPPPGGGASLAELAAMAQYNISVGLGDEVAAAFARFVIELGAPESRVRRIATDNRCDHHEWLRLSDGRVLKADALDHDAAHDLIGAQDIAWDVAGVIVEFDLAPTAAERLIAITGEAAGHPVDRDLLHFLTPCYLAFRLGAAQLAADSLGGWPEEAVRSRAAVSRYAGRLSALLTGQAGTENLPA
;
A
#
# COMPACT_ATOMS: atom_id res chain seq x y z
N MET A 1 1.94 0.34 19.63
CA MET A 1 2.69 -0.72 18.89
C MET A 1 3.23 -0.11 17.62
N ILE A 2 4.37 -0.58 17.11
CA ILE A 2 5.00 -0.08 15.89
C ILE A 2 4.70 -1.03 14.74
N VAL A 3 4.21 -0.48 13.64
CA VAL A 3 4.23 -1.06 12.30
C VAL A 3 5.06 -0.14 11.41
N TYR A 4 5.50 -0.61 10.26
CA TYR A 4 6.41 0.14 9.42
C TYR A 4 5.70 1.21 8.60
N GLY A 5 6.47 2.21 8.16
CA GLY A 5 5.96 3.37 7.46
C GLY A 5 6.13 3.28 5.94
N ASP A 6 5.91 4.42 5.29
CA ASP A 6 5.83 4.57 3.84
C ASP A 6 7.05 4.03 3.08
N ARG A 7 6.79 3.36 1.97
CA ARG A 7 7.85 2.99 1.02
C ARG A 7 8.33 4.24 0.28
N ALA A 8 9.63 4.43 0.28
CA ALA A 8 10.31 5.49 -0.46
C ALA A 8 11.51 4.93 -1.25
N GLU A 9 11.77 5.54 -2.41
CA GLU A 9 12.89 5.19 -3.28
C GLU A 9 13.63 6.44 -3.72
N THR A 10 14.96 6.47 -3.60
CA THR A 10 15.78 7.60 -4.06
C THR A 10 16.38 7.30 -5.44
N VAL A 11 16.00 8.11 -6.43
CA VAL A 11 16.35 7.93 -7.83
C VAL A 11 17.16 9.10 -8.39
N ALA A 12 17.87 8.88 -9.50
CA ALA A 12 18.47 9.92 -10.31
C ALA A 12 17.37 10.67 -11.08
N SER A 13 17.19 11.95 -10.81
CA SER A 13 16.04 12.75 -11.27
C SER A 13 15.96 12.83 -12.78
N ARG A 14 17.10 13.10 -13.47
CA ARG A 14 17.14 13.25 -14.92
C ARG A 14 16.83 11.94 -15.65
N GLU A 15 17.36 10.82 -15.14
CA GLU A 15 17.12 9.49 -15.70
C GLU A 15 15.64 9.12 -15.56
N ARG A 16 15.05 9.40 -14.39
CA ARG A 16 13.63 9.13 -14.15
C ARG A 16 12.73 9.95 -15.08
N ILE A 17 13.04 11.24 -15.29
CA ILE A 17 12.30 12.10 -16.21
C ILE A 17 12.47 11.63 -17.67
N ALA A 18 13.67 11.23 -18.09
CA ALA A 18 13.91 10.73 -19.44
C ALA A 18 13.14 9.42 -19.71
N ALA A 19 13.12 8.49 -18.74
CA ALA A 19 12.33 7.27 -18.86
C ALA A 19 10.83 7.57 -18.99
N LEU A 20 10.31 8.48 -18.15
CA LEU A 20 8.91 8.89 -18.20
C LEU A 20 8.55 9.62 -19.50
N ALA A 21 9.45 10.42 -20.07
CA ALA A 21 9.25 11.03 -21.39
C ALA A 21 9.06 9.97 -22.47
N ALA A 22 9.89 8.92 -22.47
CA ALA A 22 9.75 7.81 -23.40
C ALA A 22 8.42 7.04 -23.22
N ASP A 23 7.98 6.86 -21.97
CA ASP A 23 6.67 6.24 -21.68
C ASP A 23 5.52 7.10 -22.25
N ILE A 24 5.57 8.42 -22.06
CA ILE A 24 4.56 9.36 -22.61
C ILE A 24 4.55 9.32 -24.14
N ASP A 25 5.72 9.29 -24.79
CA ASP A 25 5.82 9.19 -26.24
C ASP A 25 5.21 7.86 -26.75
N ALA A 26 5.42 6.77 -26.02
CA ALA A 26 4.84 5.48 -26.37
C ALA A 26 3.30 5.48 -26.29
N ILE A 27 2.71 6.17 -25.31
CA ILE A 27 1.25 6.31 -25.16
C ILE A 27 0.62 6.94 -26.41
N ALA A 28 1.30 7.91 -27.05
CA ALA A 28 0.80 8.59 -28.24
C ALA A 28 0.54 7.64 -29.42
N THR A 29 1.19 6.48 -29.44
CA THR A 29 1.05 5.46 -30.49
C THR A 29 0.05 4.35 -30.15
N MET A 30 -0.48 4.32 -28.93
CA MET A 30 -1.43 3.31 -28.48
C MET A 30 -2.81 3.54 -29.09
N PRO A 31 -3.53 2.46 -29.47
CA PRO A 31 -4.90 2.57 -29.92
C PRO A 31 -5.82 3.07 -28.78
N PRO A 32 -6.95 3.72 -29.10
CA PRO A 32 -7.99 4.04 -28.13
C PRO A 32 -8.42 2.82 -27.33
N GLY A 33 -8.79 3.02 -26.06
CA GLY A 33 -9.25 1.96 -25.17
C GLY A 33 -8.70 2.07 -23.76
N ILE A 34 -9.16 1.17 -22.90
CA ILE A 34 -8.84 1.14 -21.46
C ILE A 34 -7.34 1.02 -21.19
N TRP A 35 -6.57 0.29 -21.99
CA TRP A 35 -5.12 0.14 -21.80
C TRP A 35 -4.34 1.42 -22.09
N ARG A 36 -4.78 2.23 -23.10
CA ARG A 36 -4.21 3.57 -23.30
C ARG A 36 -4.54 4.49 -22.12
N HIS A 37 -5.75 4.41 -21.61
CA HIS A 37 -6.16 5.15 -20.42
C HIS A 37 -5.31 4.77 -19.19
N ASP A 38 -5.14 3.47 -18.91
CA ASP A 38 -4.27 2.96 -17.83
C ASP A 38 -2.82 3.46 -17.98
N ALA A 39 -2.29 3.51 -19.20
CA ALA A 39 -0.96 4.05 -19.46
C ALA A 39 -0.88 5.57 -19.18
N ILE A 40 -1.91 6.35 -19.54
CA ILE A 40 -1.99 7.78 -19.18
C ILE A 40 -2.01 7.97 -17.68
N VAL A 41 -2.83 7.19 -16.96
CA VAL A 41 -2.89 7.23 -15.48
C VAL A 41 -1.55 6.82 -14.87
N THR A 42 -0.88 5.82 -15.43
CA THR A 42 0.46 5.41 -14.99
C THR A 42 1.48 6.54 -15.15
N ALA A 43 1.48 7.23 -16.29
CA ALA A 43 2.35 8.38 -16.50
C ALA A 43 2.01 9.57 -15.57
N PHE A 44 0.70 9.82 -15.35
CA PHE A 44 0.21 10.83 -14.42
C PHE A 44 0.68 10.56 -12.98
N VAL A 45 0.53 9.34 -12.48
CA VAL A 45 0.99 8.94 -11.13
C VAL A 45 2.50 9.08 -11.02
N ALA A 46 3.24 8.60 -12.00
CA ALA A 46 4.71 8.65 -12.00
C ALA A 46 5.23 10.10 -12.05
N LEU A 47 4.63 10.98 -12.86
CA LEU A 47 5.00 12.40 -12.87
C LEU A 47 4.61 13.10 -11.56
N GLY A 48 3.46 12.75 -10.97
CA GLY A 48 3.07 13.23 -9.64
C GLY A 48 4.09 12.90 -8.56
N GLN A 49 4.67 11.68 -8.58
CA GLN A 49 5.75 11.29 -7.68
C GLN A 49 7.05 12.09 -7.94
N VAL A 50 7.39 12.35 -9.20
CA VAL A 50 8.55 13.19 -9.54
C VAL A 50 8.38 14.61 -9.03
N VAL A 51 7.22 15.23 -9.25
CA VAL A 51 6.90 16.57 -8.73
C VAL A 51 6.97 16.60 -7.22
N GLN A 52 6.41 15.59 -6.54
CA GLN A 52 6.49 15.43 -5.08
C GLN A 52 7.95 15.35 -4.62
N GLY A 53 8.79 14.54 -5.27
CA GLY A 53 10.18 14.38 -4.89
C GLY A 53 11.01 15.65 -5.06
N VAL A 54 10.77 16.42 -6.14
CA VAL A 54 11.39 17.73 -6.37
C VAL A 54 10.97 18.75 -5.30
N ALA A 55 9.67 18.82 -5.00
CA ALA A 55 9.12 19.72 -4.00
C ALA A 55 9.59 19.37 -2.57
N ASP A 56 9.76 18.09 -2.24
CA ASP A 56 10.30 17.68 -0.96
C ASP A 56 11.80 18.02 -0.82
N ALA A 57 12.59 17.83 -1.88
CA ALA A 57 14.01 18.22 -1.89
C ALA A 57 14.18 19.74 -1.75
N ASP A 58 13.35 20.55 -2.42
CA ASP A 58 13.32 22.00 -2.28
C ASP A 58 12.99 22.42 -0.84
N ARG A 59 11.98 21.80 -0.25
CA ARG A 59 11.60 22.03 1.13
C ARG A 59 12.70 21.65 2.13
N GLU A 60 13.37 20.54 1.94
CA GLU A 60 14.51 20.12 2.79
C GLU A 60 15.64 21.17 2.76
N ALA A 61 15.89 21.73 1.58
CA ALA A 61 16.92 22.77 1.41
C ALA A 61 16.56 24.12 2.07
N HIS A 62 15.27 24.48 2.13
CA HIS A 62 14.82 25.82 2.55
C HIS A 62 14.01 25.84 3.86
N GLY A 63 13.66 24.68 4.42
CA GLY A 63 12.86 24.56 5.65
C GLY A 63 11.37 24.85 5.50
N ALA A 64 10.90 25.25 4.29
CA ALA A 64 9.52 25.61 4.01
C ALA A 64 9.14 25.29 2.56
N ASP A 65 7.84 25.11 2.28
CA ASP A 65 7.34 24.87 0.94
C ASP A 65 7.38 26.17 0.12
N GLY A 66 8.18 26.20 -0.96
CA GLY A 66 8.48 27.42 -1.72
C GLY A 66 7.97 27.43 -3.16
N GLY A 67 7.69 26.27 -3.73
CA GLY A 67 7.37 26.15 -5.13
C GLY A 67 8.54 26.58 -6.02
N SER A 68 9.59 25.76 -6.10
CA SER A 68 10.77 26.02 -6.93
C SER A 68 10.41 26.18 -8.42
N ASP A 69 11.33 26.76 -9.20
CA ASP A 69 11.15 26.86 -10.66
C ASP A 69 11.07 25.46 -11.31
N ALA A 70 11.83 24.49 -10.76
CA ALA A 70 11.80 23.11 -11.23
C ALA A 70 10.43 22.46 -10.96
N GLU A 71 9.86 22.65 -9.76
CA GLU A 71 8.51 22.16 -9.43
C GLU A 71 7.46 22.79 -10.36
N ARG A 72 7.47 24.11 -10.52
CA ARG A 72 6.52 24.82 -11.41
C ARG A 72 6.61 24.35 -12.85
N SER A 73 7.84 24.09 -13.35
CA SER A 73 8.06 23.60 -14.71
C SER A 73 7.50 22.20 -14.92
N LEU A 74 7.47 21.34 -13.89
CA LEU A 74 6.92 19.98 -13.95
C LEU A 74 5.41 19.93 -13.68
N LEU A 75 4.83 20.92 -13.01
CA LEU A 75 3.39 21.01 -12.81
C LEU A 75 2.63 21.24 -14.12
N ALA A 76 3.21 21.95 -15.08
CA ALA A 76 2.57 22.19 -16.39
C ALA A 76 2.33 20.87 -17.17
N PRO A 77 3.33 20.00 -17.40
CA PRO A 77 3.10 18.70 -18.02
C PRO A 77 2.21 17.77 -17.16
N LEU A 78 2.24 17.85 -15.83
CA LEU A 78 1.32 17.11 -14.97
C LEU A 78 -0.13 17.55 -15.17
N THR A 79 -0.38 18.84 -15.34
CA THR A 79 -1.70 19.38 -15.67
C THR A 79 -2.15 18.92 -17.06
N ALA A 80 -1.26 18.88 -18.04
CA ALA A 80 -1.58 18.39 -19.38
C ALA A 80 -1.92 16.88 -19.38
N LEU A 81 -1.20 16.07 -18.61
CA LEU A 81 -1.57 14.67 -18.40
C LEU A 81 -2.93 14.53 -17.70
N SER A 82 -3.23 15.41 -16.73
CA SER A 82 -4.54 15.46 -16.09
C SER A 82 -5.66 15.72 -17.10
N GLN A 83 -5.45 16.65 -18.03
CA GLN A 83 -6.40 16.94 -19.10
C GLN A 83 -6.57 15.77 -20.07
N ALA A 84 -5.49 15.07 -20.43
CA ALA A 84 -5.54 13.88 -21.28
C ALA A 84 -6.29 12.72 -20.58
N LEU A 85 -6.05 12.53 -19.28
CA LEU A 85 -6.77 11.57 -18.45
C LEU A 85 -8.29 11.87 -18.44
N LEU A 86 -8.67 13.12 -18.18
CA LEU A 86 -10.06 13.56 -18.17
C LEU A 86 -10.73 13.36 -19.52
N ALA A 87 -10.08 13.76 -20.61
CA ALA A 87 -10.62 13.61 -21.97
C ALA A 87 -10.82 12.12 -22.31
N SER A 88 -9.84 11.27 -21.95
CA SER A 88 -9.94 9.82 -22.14
C SER A 88 -11.12 9.23 -21.37
N TRP A 89 -11.27 9.57 -20.10
CA TRP A 89 -12.36 9.08 -19.26
C TRP A 89 -13.73 9.56 -19.73
N ASP A 90 -13.86 10.85 -20.01
CA ASP A 90 -15.14 11.48 -20.38
C ASP A 90 -15.63 11.05 -21.78
N SER A 91 -14.72 10.60 -22.66
CA SER A 91 -15.02 10.03 -23.99
C SER A 91 -15.12 8.51 -24.04
N ASP A 92 -15.19 7.85 -22.88
CA ASP A 92 -15.16 6.40 -22.77
C ASP A 92 -13.93 5.78 -23.48
N PHE A 93 -12.77 6.36 -23.19
CA PHE A 93 -11.43 5.99 -23.68
C PHE A 93 -11.18 6.23 -25.19
N GLY A 94 -12.06 6.99 -25.84
CA GLY A 94 -11.98 7.31 -27.29
C GLY A 94 -10.99 8.42 -27.60
N ASP A 95 -11.14 9.56 -26.94
CA ASP A 95 -10.39 10.77 -27.23
C ASP A 95 -9.36 11.11 -26.14
N ILE A 96 -8.31 11.80 -26.54
CA ILE A 96 -7.33 12.39 -25.60
C ILE A 96 -6.94 13.77 -26.07
N THR A 97 -6.57 14.65 -25.16
CA THR A 97 -5.85 15.88 -25.50
C THR A 97 -4.40 15.55 -25.86
N ALA A 98 -3.68 16.54 -26.44
CA ALA A 98 -2.26 16.38 -26.74
C ALA A 98 -1.48 16.01 -25.47
N LEU A 99 -0.66 14.95 -25.55
CA LEU A 99 0.23 14.57 -24.47
C LEU A 99 1.39 15.58 -24.38
N PRO A 100 1.88 15.88 -23.16
CA PRO A 100 2.96 16.83 -22.99
C PRO A 100 4.31 16.25 -23.42
N ALA A 101 5.14 17.08 -24.03
CA ALA A 101 6.57 16.82 -24.10
C ALA A 101 7.18 17.02 -22.71
N LEU A 102 7.92 16.04 -22.20
CA LEU A 102 8.53 16.12 -20.89
C LEU A 102 10.06 16.28 -21.03
N THR A 103 10.60 17.33 -20.43
CA THR A 103 12.04 17.61 -20.38
C THR A 103 12.47 17.93 -18.96
N ALA A 104 13.71 17.60 -18.62
CA ALA A 104 14.27 17.91 -17.31
C ALA A 104 14.48 19.44 -17.16
N PRO A 105 13.84 20.10 -16.18
CA PRO A 105 13.98 21.54 -15.99
C PRO A 105 15.38 21.93 -15.47
N LEU A 106 15.70 23.22 -15.57
CA LEU A 106 16.85 23.82 -14.90
C LEU A 106 16.61 23.82 -13.38
N GLY A 107 17.71 23.67 -12.60
CA GLY A 107 17.62 23.65 -11.14
C GLY A 107 17.02 22.37 -10.56
N LEU A 108 16.91 21.31 -11.37
CA LEU A 108 16.45 20.00 -10.90
C LEU A 108 17.50 19.41 -9.93
N PRO A 109 17.11 18.93 -8.73
CA PRO A 109 18.02 18.18 -7.86
C PRO A 109 18.56 16.93 -8.55
N ASP A 110 19.83 16.56 -8.31
CA ASP A 110 20.43 15.37 -8.93
C ASP A 110 19.69 14.08 -8.54
N ARG A 111 19.26 14.00 -7.29
CA ARG A 111 18.49 12.88 -6.75
C ARG A 111 17.23 13.39 -6.04
N ILE A 112 16.17 12.62 -6.16
CA ILE A 112 14.90 12.87 -5.49
C ILE A 112 14.40 11.60 -4.82
N THR A 113 13.62 11.74 -3.75
CA THR A 113 12.96 10.62 -3.08
C THR A 113 11.50 10.55 -3.51
N LEU A 114 11.16 9.47 -4.21
CA LEU A 114 9.80 9.15 -4.61
C LEU A 114 9.11 8.40 -3.48
N ARG A 115 7.91 8.81 -3.09
CA ARG A 115 7.07 8.08 -2.14
C ARG A 115 5.97 7.32 -2.87
N LEU A 116 5.68 6.10 -2.41
CA LEU A 116 4.56 5.34 -2.96
C LEU A 116 3.24 6.02 -2.57
N PRO A 117 2.39 6.38 -3.54
CA PRO A 117 1.06 6.91 -3.23
C PRO A 117 0.12 5.76 -2.88
N GLU A 118 -0.08 5.53 -1.58
CA GLU A 118 -0.76 4.37 -1.01
C GLU A 118 -2.19 4.19 -1.52
N GLY A 119 -2.93 5.28 -1.67
CA GLY A 119 -4.28 5.23 -2.20
C GLY A 119 -4.38 4.56 -3.57
N TYR A 120 -3.43 4.86 -4.46
CA TYR A 120 -3.37 4.23 -5.78
C TYR A 120 -2.91 2.77 -5.70
N ALA A 121 -1.97 2.47 -4.82
CA ALA A 121 -1.39 1.14 -4.70
C ALA A 121 -2.29 0.14 -3.96
N PHE A 122 -3.06 0.63 -2.96
CA PHE A 122 -3.71 -0.25 -1.98
C PHE A 122 -5.21 -0.01 -1.77
N TYR A 123 -5.71 1.21 -1.92
CA TYR A 123 -7.04 1.59 -1.44
C TYR A 123 -8.04 1.93 -2.54
N ALA A 124 -7.77 1.54 -3.78
CA ALA A 124 -8.61 1.77 -4.95
C ALA A 124 -9.03 3.25 -5.10
N VAL A 125 -8.11 4.15 -4.80
CA VAL A 125 -8.29 5.59 -5.03
C VAL A 125 -8.06 5.85 -6.52
N TYR A 126 -9.13 6.17 -7.24
CA TYR A 126 -9.07 6.48 -8.66
C TYR A 126 -9.03 8.01 -8.87
N PRO A 127 -8.14 8.54 -9.72
CA PRO A 127 -8.11 9.97 -10.05
C PRO A 127 -9.45 10.49 -10.54
N GLU A 128 -10.18 9.70 -11.32
CA GLU A 128 -11.49 10.03 -11.88
C GLU A 128 -12.55 10.24 -10.79
N ALA A 129 -12.42 9.56 -9.66
CA ALA A 129 -13.30 9.78 -8.51
C ALA A 129 -13.13 11.19 -7.94
N TYR A 130 -11.88 11.69 -7.87
CA TYR A 130 -11.61 13.08 -7.46
C TYR A 130 -12.07 14.08 -8.50
N ALA A 131 -11.95 13.78 -9.78
CA ALA A 131 -12.51 14.61 -10.85
C ALA A 131 -14.04 14.73 -10.71
N ALA A 132 -14.73 13.63 -10.49
CA ALA A 132 -16.18 13.60 -10.28
C ALA A 132 -16.56 14.35 -8.99
N ALA A 133 -15.84 14.18 -7.89
CA ALA A 133 -16.07 14.88 -6.64
C ALA A 133 -15.83 16.41 -6.77
N ALA A 134 -14.77 16.82 -7.50
CA ALA A 134 -14.48 18.23 -7.76
C ALA A 134 -15.61 18.92 -8.54
N ARG A 135 -16.22 18.24 -9.51
CA ARG A 135 -17.40 18.76 -10.25
C ARG A 135 -18.61 19.02 -9.35
N LEU A 136 -18.74 18.32 -8.22
CA LEU A 136 -19.82 18.54 -7.26
C LEU A 136 -19.65 19.83 -6.44
N LEU A 137 -18.44 20.37 -6.33
CA LEU A 137 -18.18 21.63 -5.63
C LEU A 137 -18.79 22.84 -6.34
N ARG A 138 -19.05 22.76 -7.65
CA ARG A 138 -19.61 23.87 -8.48
C ARG A 138 -18.85 25.20 -8.30
N LEU A 139 -17.52 25.11 -8.14
CA LEU A 139 -16.64 26.26 -8.06
C LEU A 139 -16.14 26.62 -9.47
N ASP A 140 -15.90 27.91 -9.66
CA ASP A 140 -15.33 28.46 -10.88
C ASP A 140 -13.80 28.62 -10.78
N GLY A 141 -13.15 29.14 -11.81
CA GLY A 141 -11.71 29.35 -11.89
C GLY A 141 -11.12 30.30 -10.83
N THR A 142 -11.90 30.80 -9.88
CA THR A 142 -11.43 31.58 -8.73
C THR A 142 -10.91 30.67 -7.59
N ALA A 143 -11.15 29.36 -7.66
CA ALA A 143 -10.66 28.40 -6.68
C ALA A 143 -9.12 28.28 -6.75
N LEU A 144 -8.50 28.05 -5.60
CA LEU A 144 -7.11 27.65 -5.49
C LEU A 144 -7.03 26.26 -4.89
N VAL A 145 -6.28 25.37 -5.55
CA VAL A 145 -6.16 23.98 -5.12
C VAL A 145 -4.84 23.79 -4.37
N ILE A 146 -4.92 23.14 -3.21
CA ILE A 146 -3.77 22.83 -2.35
C ILE A 146 -3.66 21.32 -2.21
N GLY A 147 -2.60 20.73 -2.76
CA GLY A 147 -2.31 19.32 -2.67
C GLY A 147 -1.44 18.99 -1.46
N VAL A 148 -1.89 18.05 -0.61
CA VAL A 148 -1.04 17.49 0.43
C VAL A 148 -0.18 16.39 -0.17
N ARG A 149 1.15 16.56 -0.17
CA ARG A 149 2.07 15.55 -0.71
C ARG A 149 2.01 14.26 0.15
N SER A 150 1.96 13.01 -0.39
CA SER A 150 2.43 12.56 -1.71
C SER A 150 1.33 12.51 -2.79
N ILE A 151 0.25 11.71 -2.60
CA ILE A 151 -0.83 11.48 -3.59
C ILE A 151 -1.53 12.78 -4.00
N GLY A 152 -1.74 13.70 -3.05
CA GLY A 152 -2.36 14.98 -3.29
C GLY A 152 -1.62 15.88 -4.29
N THR A 153 -0.35 15.59 -4.62
CA THR A 153 0.39 16.33 -5.65
C THR A 153 -0.27 16.15 -7.03
N GLY A 154 -0.45 14.91 -7.46
CA GLY A 154 -1.11 14.59 -8.73
C GLY A 154 -2.60 14.95 -8.69
N LEU A 155 -3.30 14.54 -7.63
CA LEU A 155 -4.72 14.81 -7.49
C LEU A 155 -5.05 16.30 -7.50
N ALA A 156 -4.20 17.15 -6.93
CA ALA A 156 -4.42 18.61 -6.97
C ALA A 156 -4.28 19.18 -8.40
N ALA A 157 -3.34 18.67 -9.20
CA ALA A 157 -3.23 19.06 -10.60
C ALA A 157 -4.48 18.65 -11.41
N LEU A 158 -5.00 17.45 -11.16
CA LEU A 158 -6.24 16.96 -11.75
C LEU A 158 -7.45 17.82 -11.35
N VAL A 159 -7.60 18.09 -10.06
CA VAL A 159 -8.71 18.92 -9.53
C VAL A 159 -8.61 20.34 -10.07
N ALA A 160 -7.42 20.93 -10.15
CA ALA A 160 -7.22 22.24 -10.75
C ALA A 160 -7.62 22.25 -12.24
N ALA A 161 -7.28 21.20 -12.99
CA ALA A 161 -7.71 21.05 -14.38
C ALA A 161 -9.24 20.97 -14.52
N VAL A 162 -9.91 20.21 -13.64
CA VAL A 162 -11.39 20.09 -13.62
C VAL A 162 -12.08 21.43 -13.34
N LEU A 163 -11.53 22.19 -12.37
CA LEU A 163 -12.12 23.48 -11.94
C LEU A 163 -11.72 24.66 -12.84
N GLY A 164 -10.84 24.47 -13.82
CA GLY A 164 -10.25 25.57 -14.58
C GLY A 164 -9.44 26.53 -13.70
N ALA A 165 -8.91 26.02 -12.59
CA ALA A 165 -8.15 26.77 -11.60
C ALA A 165 -6.69 26.97 -12.04
N PRO A 166 -5.96 27.94 -11.45
CA PRO A 166 -4.51 28.06 -11.62
C PRO A 166 -3.78 26.79 -11.18
N ALA A 167 -2.49 26.69 -11.56
CA ALA A 167 -1.62 25.60 -11.10
C ALA A 167 -1.70 25.44 -9.56
N PRO A 168 -1.81 24.22 -9.04
CA PRO A 168 -1.98 23.99 -7.60
C PRO A 168 -0.71 24.37 -6.81
N VAL A 169 -0.88 24.60 -5.52
CA VAL A 169 0.20 24.67 -4.55
C VAL A 169 0.31 23.31 -3.86
N THR A 170 1.54 22.79 -3.69
CA THR A 170 1.75 21.56 -2.93
C THR A 170 2.38 21.84 -1.58
N VAL A 171 1.96 21.11 -0.55
CA VAL A 171 2.46 21.29 0.82
C VAL A 171 2.80 19.95 1.48
N ARG A 172 3.81 19.96 2.36
CA ARG A 172 4.18 18.83 3.21
C ARG A 172 3.85 19.17 4.67
N PRO A 173 2.73 18.66 5.24
CA PRO A 173 2.50 18.77 6.67
C PRO A 173 3.57 18.04 7.49
N ILE A 174 4.01 18.68 8.58
CA ILE A 174 5.08 18.21 9.46
C ILE A 174 4.65 18.25 10.91
N GLY A 175 5.45 17.64 11.79
CA GLY A 175 5.21 17.58 13.22
C GLY A 175 4.56 16.27 13.66
N HIS A 176 3.93 16.29 14.82
CA HIS A 176 3.32 15.10 15.40
C HIS A 176 2.17 14.58 14.52
N PRO A 177 2.02 13.27 14.29
CA PRO A 177 1.00 12.70 13.38
C PRO A 177 -0.45 13.14 13.68
N PHE A 178 -0.76 13.49 14.92
CA PHE A 178 -2.08 13.98 15.35
C PHE A 178 -2.18 15.52 15.49
N ASP A 179 -1.06 16.24 15.26
CA ASP A 179 -0.99 17.71 15.39
C ASP A 179 0.03 18.27 14.40
N ARG A 180 -0.27 18.14 13.11
CA ARG A 180 0.59 18.61 12.02
C ARG A 180 0.43 20.10 11.78
N THR A 181 1.49 20.69 11.21
CA THR A 181 1.51 22.08 10.73
C THR A 181 2.09 22.13 9.32
N ILE A 182 1.89 23.25 8.61
CA ILE A 182 2.58 23.54 7.34
C ILE A 182 3.43 24.78 7.49
N ALA A 183 4.50 24.86 6.71
CA ALA A 183 5.37 26.03 6.63
C ALA A 183 5.55 26.42 5.16
N LEU A 184 5.23 27.68 4.83
CA LEU A 184 5.38 28.23 3.48
C LEU A 184 6.45 29.33 3.49
N THR A 185 7.15 29.50 2.37
CA THR A 185 7.98 30.69 2.18
C THR A 185 7.11 31.96 2.12
N PRO A 186 7.61 33.14 2.55
CA PRO A 186 6.83 34.37 2.53
C PRO A 186 6.24 34.70 1.15
N LYS A 187 6.98 34.41 0.08
CA LYS A 187 6.52 34.62 -1.30
C LYS A 187 5.34 33.72 -1.63
N THR A 188 5.40 32.43 -1.29
CA THR A 188 4.31 31.47 -1.53
C THR A 188 3.11 31.82 -0.68
N GLU A 189 3.30 32.15 0.59
CA GLU A 189 2.24 32.59 1.50
C GLU A 189 1.48 33.81 0.95
N THR A 190 2.21 34.86 0.55
CA THR A 190 1.62 36.08 -0.02
C THR A 190 0.81 35.78 -1.30
N GLY A 191 1.30 34.86 -2.15
CA GLY A 191 0.60 34.46 -3.38
C GLY A 191 -0.60 33.56 -3.12
N LEU A 192 -0.60 32.82 -2.01
CA LEU A 192 -1.67 31.90 -1.62
C LEU A 192 -2.87 32.65 -1.04
N ILE A 193 -2.63 33.61 -0.14
CA ILE A 193 -3.70 34.25 0.65
C ILE A 193 -4.36 35.40 -0.16
N ALA A 194 -5.64 35.23 -0.43
CA ALA A 194 -6.49 36.27 -0.98
C ALA A 194 -7.91 36.13 -0.43
N SER A 195 -8.55 37.26 -0.08
CA SER A 195 -9.81 37.29 0.68
C SER A 195 -11.01 36.67 -0.03
N ASP A 196 -11.02 36.65 -1.37
CA ASP A 196 -12.20 36.30 -2.17
C ASP A 196 -12.11 34.91 -2.81
N ARG A 197 -11.03 34.17 -2.56
CA ARG A 197 -10.82 32.82 -3.14
C ARG A 197 -11.51 31.73 -2.35
N HIS A 198 -11.92 30.69 -3.06
CA HIS A 198 -12.20 29.39 -2.49
C HIS A 198 -10.92 28.56 -2.46
N TYR A 199 -10.76 27.73 -1.45
CA TYR A 199 -9.62 26.84 -1.27
C TYR A 199 -10.10 25.39 -1.28
N VAL A 200 -9.48 24.57 -2.09
CA VAL A 200 -9.78 23.13 -2.17
C VAL A 200 -8.54 22.36 -1.75
N VAL A 201 -8.61 21.75 -0.59
CA VAL A 201 -7.53 20.90 -0.06
C VAL A 201 -7.74 19.48 -0.52
N VAL A 202 -6.71 18.90 -1.13
CA VAL A 202 -6.79 17.58 -1.76
C VAL A 202 -5.76 16.65 -1.12
N ASP A 203 -6.22 15.52 -0.62
CA ASP A 203 -5.40 14.47 -0.03
C ASP A 203 -6.15 13.14 -0.04
N GLU A 204 -5.47 12.05 0.29
CA GLU A 204 -6.06 10.81 0.73
C GLU A 204 -6.56 10.95 2.18
N GLY A 205 -7.53 10.24 2.55
CA GLY A 205 -7.90 10.21 3.97
C GLY A 205 -9.33 10.66 4.24
N PRO A 206 -9.64 10.91 5.51
CA PRO A 206 -8.89 11.63 6.55
C PRO A 206 -7.83 10.85 7.32
N GLY A 207 -7.69 9.54 7.12
CA GLY A 207 -6.82 8.71 7.95
C GLY A 207 -7.21 8.72 9.45
N LEU A 208 -6.35 8.16 10.30
CA LEU A 208 -6.62 8.08 11.74
C LEU A 208 -6.63 9.44 12.44
N SER A 209 -5.86 10.40 11.95
CA SER A 209 -5.72 11.70 12.63
C SER A 209 -6.48 12.85 11.97
N GLY A 210 -6.70 12.82 10.63
CA GLY A 210 -7.23 13.95 9.86
C GLY A 210 -6.34 15.19 9.91
N SER A 211 -5.16 15.10 10.49
CA SER A 211 -4.32 16.25 10.85
C SER A 211 -3.73 16.95 9.63
N SER A 212 -3.56 16.28 8.50
CA SER A 212 -3.05 16.89 7.26
C SER A 212 -4.03 17.92 6.69
N PHE A 213 -5.30 17.55 6.54
CA PHE A 213 -6.35 18.49 6.15
C PHE A 213 -6.50 19.65 7.15
N ALA A 214 -6.50 19.30 8.46
CA ALA A 214 -6.65 20.28 9.52
C ALA A 214 -5.48 21.27 9.59
N ALA A 215 -4.25 20.84 9.30
CA ALA A 215 -3.07 21.71 9.25
C ALA A 215 -3.20 22.78 8.17
N VAL A 216 -3.64 22.40 6.97
CA VAL A 216 -3.86 23.35 5.88
C VAL A 216 -5.01 24.30 6.22
N ALA A 217 -6.12 23.80 6.72
CA ALA A 217 -7.25 24.64 7.12
C ALA A 217 -6.88 25.60 8.25
N ALA A 218 -6.15 25.15 9.27
CA ALA A 218 -5.68 26.01 10.35
C ALA A 218 -4.80 27.12 9.85
N PHE A 219 -3.85 26.80 8.97
CA PHE A 219 -2.96 27.80 8.37
C PHE A 219 -3.74 28.90 7.62
N LEU A 220 -4.76 28.51 6.86
CA LEU A 220 -5.62 29.45 6.12
C LEU A 220 -6.49 30.29 7.06
N GLU A 221 -7.13 29.66 8.07
CA GLU A 221 -7.98 30.33 9.07
C GLU A 221 -7.19 31.39 9.86
N GLU A 222 -5.97 31.08 10.30
CA GLU A 222 -5.06 31.99 11.02
C GLU A 222 -4.70 33.24 10.21
N ARG A 223 -4.81 33.17 8.89
CA ARG A 223 -4.57 34.27 7.94
C ARG A 223 -5.83 34.96 7.45
N GLY A 224 -6.95 34.70 8.13
CA GLY A 224 -8.22 35.37 7.91
C GLY A 224 -9.09 34.76 6.80
N VAL A 225 -8.73 33.58 6.26
CA VAL A 225 -9.61 32.86 5.34
C VAL A 225 -10.80 32.30 6.11
N ARG A 226 -12.00 32.60 5.64
CA ARG A 226 -13.24 32.10 6.27
C ARG A 226 -13.37 30.59 6.04
N ARG A 227 -13.85 29.87 7.06
CA ARG A 227 -14.03 28.41 7.02
C ARG A 227 -14.96 27.95 5.89
N ASP A 228 -16.00 28.69 5.59
CA ASP A 228 -16.94 28.39 4.49
C ASP A 228 -16.34 28.54 3.08
N ARG A 229 -15.11 29.05 2.98
CA ARG A 229 -14.32 29.13 1.74
C ARG A 229 -13.33 27.97 1.59
N ILE A 230 -13.28 27.03 2.56
CA ILE A 230 -12.35 25.90 2.55
C ILE A 230 -13.15 24.62 2.36
N ALA A 231 -12.89 23.92 1.27
CA ALA A 231 -13.44 22.60 0.98
C ALA A 231 -12.34 21.52 1.03
N PHE A 232 -12.72 20.31 1.38
CA PHE A 232 -11.84 19.14 1.36
C PHE A 232 -12.27 18.17 0.27
N LEU A 233 -11.31 17.55 -0.40
CA LEU A 233 -11.52 16.42 -1.30
C LEU A 233 -10.73 15.21 -0.76
N PRO A 234 -11.35 14.39 0.09
CA PRO A 234 -10.77 13.16 0.61
C PRO A 234 -11.14 11.96 -0.26
N SER A 235 -10.49 10.80 -0.01
CA SER A 235 -10.80 9.53 -0.70
C SER A 235 -12.10 8.87 -0.22
N HIS A 236 -12.52 9.15 1.02
CA HIS A 236 -13.73 8.57 1.61
C HIS A 236 -14.44 9.57 2.55
N GLY A 237 -15.73 9.33 2.79
CA GLY A 237 -16.56 10.18 3.64
C GLY A 237 -16.49 9.87 5.14
N GLY A 238 -15.61 8.95 5.58
CA GLY A 238 -15.44 8.59 6.98
C GLY A 238 -14.95 9.76 7.84
N GLU A 239 -15.09 9.62 9.14
CA GLU A 239 -14.58 10.59 10.12
C GLU A 239 -13.12 10.25 10.51
N PRO A 240 -12.33 11.24 10.98
CA PRO A 240 -11.05 10.95 11.61
C PRO A 240 -11.21 9.99 12.80
N GLY A 241 -10.19 9.19 13.10
CA GLY A 241 -10.24 8.21 14.20
C GLY A 241 -10.46 8.85 15.58
N GLY A 242 -10.89 8.05 16.55
CA GLY A 242 -11.27 8.51 17.88
C GLY A 242 -10.16 9.20 18.71
N GLN A 243 -8.90 9.09 18.28
CA GLN A 243 -7.77 9.80 18.88
C GLN A 243 -7.45 11.14 18.21
N ALA A 244 -8.21 11.54 17.19
CA ALA A 244 -8.01 12.80 16.51
C ALA A 244 -8.27 13.99 17.45
N ASN A 245 -7.50 15.08 17.24
CA ASN A 245 -7.66 16.30 18.02
C ASN A 245 -9.08 16.86 17.85
N PRO A 246 -9.77 17.29 18.92
CA PRO A 246 -11.12 17.87 18.83
C PRO A 246 -11.25 19.03 17.84
N ARG A 247 -10.20 19.85 17.66
CA ARG A 247 -10.19 20.94 16.66
C ARG A 247 -10.17 20.39 15.24
N THR A 248 -9.46 19.28 15.00
CA THR A 248 -9.45 18.57 13.73
C THR A 248 -10.84 18.02 13.41
N ILE A 249 -11.48 17.35 14.37
CA ILE A 249 -12.84 16.82 14.22
C ILE A 249 -13.82 17.95 13.86
N ALA A 250 -13.74 19.07 14.58
CA ALA A 250 -14.63 20.24 14.33
C ALA A 250 -14.39 20.87 12.95
N ARG A 251 -13.15 20.93 12.46
CA ARG A 251 -12.84 21.41 11.09
C ARG A 251 -13.35 20.44 10.04
N TRP A 252 -13.14 19.16 10.27
CA TRP A 252 -13.60 18.10 9.37
C TRP A 252 -15.13 18.12 9.23
N ALA A 253 -15.86 18.11 10.35
CA ALA A 253 -17.32 18.14 10.35
C ALA A 253 -17.91 19.38 9.68
N GLY A 254 -17.25 20.54 9.81
CA GLY A 254 -17.72 21.82 9.24
C GLY A 254 -17.33 22.07 7.79
N ALA A 255 -16.48 21.24 7.16
CA ALA A 255 -16.02 21.45 5.81
C ALA A 255 -16.97 20.84 4.76
N GLN A 256 -17.12 21.50 3.62
CA GLN A 256 -17.69 20.88 2.42
C GLN A 256 -16.71 19.80 1.93
N ARG A 257 -17.19 18.54 1.80
CA ARG A 257 -16.33 17.41 1.43
C ARG A 257 -17.05 16.38 0.55
N PRO A 258 -17.31 16.71 -0.72
CA PRO A 258 -17.90 15.73 -1.63
C PRO A 258 -16.93 14.56 -1.85
N VAL A 259 -17.49 13.37 -1.92
CA VAL A 259 -16.77 12.12 -2.16
C VAL A 259 -17.47 11.33 -3.25
N VAL A 260 -16.70 10.79 -4.17
CA VAL A 260 -17.13 9.75 -5.10
C VAL A 260 -16.22 8.54 -4.84
N THR A 261 -16.83 7.41 -4.51
CA THR A 261 -16.10 6.17 -4.23
C THR A 261 -15.89 5.35 -5.50
N MET A 262 -14.98 4.39 -5.45
CA MET A 262 -14.75 3.43 -6.53
C MET A 262 -16.06 2.72 -6.94
N ASN A 263 -16.88 2.29 -5.99
CA ASN A 263 -18.14 1.61 -6.28
C ASN A 263 -19.16 2.49 -7.06
N THR A 264 -19.11 3.81 -6.84
CA THR A 264 -19.92 4.76 -7.60
C THR A 264 -19.32 5.02 -8.99
N LEU A 265 -18.00 5.08 -9.07
CA LEU A 265 -17.27 5.34 -10.31
C LEU A 265 -17.32 4.15 -11.27
N LEU A 266 -17.25 2.93 -10.72
CA LEU A 266 -17.14 1.69 -11.45
C LEU A 266 -18.33 0.77 -11.11
N PRO A 267 -19.48 0.96 -11.74
CA PRO A 267 -20.60 0.04 -11.62
C PRO A 267 -20.23 -1.33 -12.20
N ARG A 268 -20.94 -2.38 -11.78
CA ARG A 268 -20.65 -3.78 -12.17
C ARG A 268 -20.64 -3.99 -13.68
N GLU A 269 -21.51 -3.30 -14.40
CA GLU A 269 -21.59 -3.36 -15.86
C GLU A 269 -20.29 -2.92 -16.53
N ARG A 270 -19.71 -1.82 -16.06
CA ARG A 270 -18.44 -1.29 -16.56
C ARG A 270 -17.27 -2.22 -16.22
N LEU A 271 -17.23 -2.75 -15.00
CA LEU A 271 -16.23 -3.74 -14.61
C LEU A 271 -16.36 -5.01 -15.48
N SER A 272 -17.60 -5.48 -15.73
CA SER A 272 -17.88 -6.62 -16.61
C SER A 272 -17.34 -6.40 -18.03
N GLU A 273 -17.54 -5.21 -18.58
CA GLU A 273 -17.01 -4.85 -19.90
C GLU A 273 -15.46 -4.92 -19.92
N TRP A 274 -14.80 -4.32 -18.96
CA TRP A 274 -13.32 -4.37 -18.88
C TRP A 274 -12.80 -5.80 -18.76
N LEU A 275 -13.40 -6.60 -17.89
CA LEU A 275 -13.01 -8.00 -17.67
C LEU A 275 -13.24 -8.87 -18.90
N SER A 276 -14.28 -8.58 -19.70
CA SER A 276 -14.61 -9.37 -20.89
C SER A 276 -13.46 -9.40 -21.92
N HIS A 277 -12.61 -8.40 -21.95
CA HIS A 277 -11.40 -8.39 -22.76
C HIS A 277 -10.37 -9.47 -22.37
N LEU A 278 -10.39 -9.93 -21.12
CA LEU A 278 -9.44 -10.91 -20.59
C LEU A 278 -10.02 -12.32 -20.50
N ILE A 279 -11.27 -12.44 -20.08
CA ILE A 279 -11.89 -13.72 -19.70
C ILE A 279 -13.15 -14.06 -20.51
N GLY A 280 -13.49 -13.25 -21.52
CA GLY A 280 -14.69 -13.42 -22.30
C GLY A 280 -15.95 -12.90 -21.60
N PRO A 281 -17.14 -13.13 -22.16
CA PRO A 281 -18.40 -12.59 -21.63
C PRO A 281 -18.60 -12.95 -20.15
N VAL A 282 -18.79 -11.92 -19.32
CA VAL A 282 -19.02 -12.08 -17.89
C VAL A 282 -20.48 -12.42 -17.63
N GLU A 283 -20.72 -13.50 -16.89
CA GLU A 283 -22.03 -14.02 -16.54
C GLU A 283 -22.50 -13.50 -15.18
N GLU A 284 -21.58 -13.40 -14.21
CA GLU A 284 -21.87 -13.01 -12.84
C GLU A 284 -20.65 -12.37 -12.17
N ILE A 285 -20.89 -11.35 -11.34
CA ILE A 285 -19.89 -10.72 -10.47
C ILE A 285 -20.44 -10.69 -9.05
N GLU A 286 -19.74 -11.32 -8.12
CA GLU A 286 -20.04 -11.30 -6.71
C GLU A 286 -18.93 -10.58 -5.94
N ASP A 287 -19.29 -9.66 -5.05
CA ASP A 287 -18.33 -8.97 -4.17
C ASP A 287 -18.01 -9.88 -2.98
N VAL A 288 -16.75 -10.31 -2.91
CA VAL A 288 -16.22 -11.16 -1.83
C VAL A 288 -15.20 -10.41 -0.98
N SER A 289 -15.20 -9.08 -1.02
CA SER A 289 -14.36 -8.19 -0.21
C SER A 289 -14.68 -8.28 1.28
N GLY A 290 -13.85 -7.65 2.12
CA GLY A 290 -14.10 -7.51 3.55
C GLY A 290 -14.16 -8.83 4.31
N GLY A 291 -13.52 -9.89 3.79
CA GLY A 291 -13.50 -11.21 4.39
C GLY A 291 -14.64 -12.14 3.95
N ALA A 292 -15.55 -11.72 3.05
CA ALA A 292 -16.65 -12.56 2.57
C ALA A 292 -16.16 -13.81 1.81
N TRP A 293 -14.97 -13.77 1.22
CA TRP A 293 -14.31 -14.92 0.57
C TRP A 293 -14.18 -16.14 1.49
N ARG A 294 -14.16 -15.96 2.81
CA ARG A 294 -14.02 -17.04 3.80
C ARG A 294 -15.15 -18.07 3.69
N ALA A 295 -16.37 -17.64 3.33
CA ALA A 295 -17.52 -18.53 3.13
C ALA A 295 -17.29 -19.58 2.03
N TYR A 296 -16.35 -19.35 1.12
CA TYR A 296 -15.99 -20.29 0.04
C TYR A 296 -14.89 -21.27 0.42
N VAL A 297 -14.13 -20.97 1.48
CA VAL A 297 -12.96 -21.77 1.89
C VAL A 297 -13.25 -22.59 3.15
N TYR A 298 -14.07 -22.07 4.06
CA TYR A 298 -14.34 -22.68 5.37
C TYR A 298 -15.79 -23.15 5.49
N GLY A 299 -15.96 -24.31 6.07
CA GLY A 299 -17.30 -24.90 6.31
C GLY A 299 -18.08 -24.25 7.45
N SER A 300 -17.41 -23.48 8.33
CA SER A 300 -18.00 -22.84 9.50
C SER A 300 -17.36 -21.47 9.76
N GLU A 301 -18.17 -20.49 10.19
CA GLU A 301 -17.68 -19.18 10.62
C GLU A 301 -16.78 -19.25 11.87
N ALA A 302 -16.88 -20.31 12.66
CA ALA A 302 -16.01 -20.54 13.80
C ALA A 302 -14.53 -20.72 13.39
N ASP A 303 -14.30 -21.19 12.16
CA ASP A 303 -12.97 -21.45 11.61
C ASP A 303 -12.41 -20.26 10.83
N TRP A 304 -13.16 -19.17 10.71
CA TRP A 304 -12.75 -18.01 9.95
C TRP A 304 -11.54 -17.32 10.58
N PRO A 305 -10.47 -17.06 9.81
CA PRO A 305 -9.36 -16.23 10.26
C PRO A 305 -9.81 -14.78 10.47
N ALA A 306 -9.10 -14.06 11.34
CA ALA A 306 -9.31 -12.62 11.52
C ALA A 306 -8.98 -11.86 10.25
N VAL A 307 -9.81 -10.87 9.92
CA VAL A 307 -9.57 -9.92 8.83
C VAL A 307 -9.77 -8.49 9.35
N GLN A 308 -9.24 -7.54 8.61
CA GLN A 308 -9.52 -6.12 8.80
C GLN A 308 -10.35 -5.64 7.58
N PRO A 309 -11.70 -5.61 7.68
CA PRO A 309 -12.57 -5.43 6.51
C PRO A 309 -12.28 -4.15 5.70
N TRP A 310 -11.84 -3.07 6.38
CA TRP A 310 -11.53 -1.80 5.75
C TRP A 310 -10.14 -1.74 5.08
N GLN A 311 -9.22 -2.64 5.44
CA GLN A 311 -7.90 -2.75 4.80
C GLN A 311 -7.86 -3.81 3.70
N GLU A 312 -8.83 -4.71 3.65
CA GLU A 312 -8.89 -5.72 2.61
C GLU A 312 -9.06 -5.09 1.22
N ARG A 313 -8.33 -5.64 0.25
CA ARG A 313 -8.47 -5.25 -1.15
C ARG A 313 -9.87 -5.57 -1.66
N HIS A 314 -10.38 -4.76 -2.58
CA HIS A 314 -11.58 -5.13 -3.33
C HIS A 314 -11.33 -6.44 -4.08
N LYS A 315 -12.22 -7.40 -3.86
CA LYS A 315 -12.17 -8.76 -4.42
C LYS A 315 -13.53 -9.13 -4.97
N PHE A 316 -13.56 -9.63 -6.19
CA PHE A 316 -14.77 -10.13 -6.82
C PHE A 316 -14.55 -11.57 -7.27
N LEU A 317 -15.53 -12.42 -7.02
CA LEU A 317 -15.66 -13.72 -7.66
C LEU A 317 -16.45 -13.52 -8.95
N VAL A 318 -15.83 -13.84 -10.09
CA VAL A 318 -16.41 -13.61 -11.42
C VAL A 318 -16.56 -14.93 -12.13
N ARG A 319 -17.75 -15.16 -12.72
CA ARG A 319 -18.01 -16.29 -13.60
C ARG A 319 -18.03 -15.81 -15.06
N ALA A 320 -17.21 -16.45 -15.90
CA ALA A 320 -17.11 -16.17 -17.32
C ALA A 320 -16.68 -17.42 -18.09
N GLY A 321 -17.38 -17.77 -19.16
CA GLY A 321 -17.05 -18.92 -20.02
C GLY A 321 -17.06 -20.27 -19.29
N GLY A 322 -17.91 -20.45 -18.27
CA GLY A 322 -17.98 -21.66 -17.46
C GLY A 322 -16.85 -21.79 -16.41
N GLU A 323 -15.99 -20.81 -16.29
CA GLU A 323 -14.85 -20.74 -15.38
C GLU A 323 -15.08 -19.72 -14.27
N ARG A 324 -14.38 -19.87 -13.14
CA ARG A 324 -14.39 -18.90 -12.04
C ARG A 324 -13.05 -18.18 -11.93
N TRP A 325 -13.12 -16.89 -11.68
CA TRP A 325 -11.96 -16.00 -11.59
C TRP A 325 -12.03 -15.17 -10.31
N LEU A 326 -10.90 -15.02 -9.64
CA LEU A 326 -10.70 -14.01 -8.61
C LEU A 326 -10.21 -12.73 -9.29
N VAL A 327 -11.00 -11.68 -9.17
CA VAL A 327 -10.65 -10.34 -9.64
C VAL A 327 -10.34 -9.50 -8.43
N LYS A 328 -9.05 -9.14 -8.25
CA LYS A 328 -8.55 -8.47 -7.06
C LYS A 328 -7.96 -7.11 -7.44
N PHE A 329 -8.29 -6.06 -6.69
CA PHE A 329 -7.60 -4.77 -6.85
C PHE A 329 -6.13 -4.93 -6.50
N ALA A 330 -5.26 -4.63 -7.45
CA ALA A 330 -3.82 -4.80 -7.36
C ALA A 330 -3.05 -3.46 -7.42
N GLY A 331 -3.77 -2.35 -7.62
CA GLY A 331 -3.22 -0.99 -7.71
C GLY A 331 -3.18 -0.44 -9.12
N ILE A 332 -3.21 0.88 -9.23
CA ILE A 332 -3.02 1.63 -10.50
C ILE A 332 -1.63 2.28 -10.51
N GLY A 333 -1.28 2.94 -11.59
CA GLY A 333 0.00 3.64 -11.70
C GLY A 333 1.21 2.70 -11.84
N GLY A 334 1.04 1.55 -12.53
CA GLY A 334 2.10 0.56 -12.75
C GLY A 334 2.16 -0.56 -11.71
N GLU A 335 1.47 -0.43 -10.56
CA GLU A 335 1.50 -1.44 -9.50
C GLU A 335 0.88 -2.78 -9.96
N ALA A 336 -0.28 -2.76 -10.64
CA ALA A 336 -0.89 -3.97 -11.16
C ALA A 336 -0.01 -4.67 -12.21
N THR A 337 0.67 -3.91 -13.08
CA THR A 337 1.61 -4.46 -14.07
C THR A 337 2.78 -5.17 -13.38
N ARG A 338 3.40 -4.54 -12.39
CA ARG A 338 4.49 -5.14 -11.60
C ARG A 338 4.04 -6.43 -10.89
N LYS A 339 2.85 -6.43 -10.32
CA LYS A 339 2.26 -7.61 -9.66
C LYS A 339 1.91 -8.71 -10.66
N LEU A 340 1.43 -8.36 -11.85
CA LEU A 340 1.19 -9.32 -12.94
C LEU A 340 2.47 -10.04 -13.37
N GLU A 341 3.58 -9.31 -13.51
CA GLU A 341 4.87 -9.91 -13.85
C GLU A 341 5.33 -10.90 -12.79
N ARG A 342 5.24 -10.54 -11.51
CA ARG A 342 5.54 -11.43 -10.38
C ARG A 342 4.63 -12.67 -10.35
N ALA A 343 3.33 -12.47 -10.54
CA ALA A 343 2.37 -13.57 -10.59
C ALA A 343 2.71 -14.58 -11.69
N ARG A 344 3.11 -14.11 -12.87
CA ARG A 344 3.54 -14.96 -13.99
C ARG A 344 4.79 -15.78 -13.65
N LEU A 345 5.80 -15.16 -13.01
CA LEU A 345 7.02 -15.85 -12.58
C LEU A 345 6.73 -16.95 -11.54
N LEU A 346 5.93 -16.63 -10.53
CA LEU A 346 5.57 -17.57 -9.47
C LEU A 346 4.62 -18.67 -9.99
N HIS A 347 3.68 -18.33 -10.90
CA HIS A 347 2.83 -19.34 -11.53
C HIS A 347 3.64 -20.31 -12.39
N ALA A 348 4.61 -19.83 -13.17
CA ALA A 348 5.51 -20.68 -13.94
C ALA A 348 6.33 -21.63 -13.06
N ALA A 349 6.59 -21.26 -11.80
CA ALA A 349 7.20 -22.12 -10.80
C ALA A 349 6.20 -23.10 -10.13
N GLY A 350 4.90 -22.99 -10.42
CA GLY A 350 3.86 -23.87 -9.90
C GLY A 350 3.48 -23.63 -8.44
N VAL A 351 3.74 -22.42 -7.89
CA VAL A 351 3.56 -22.14 -6.45
C VAL A 351 2.39 -21.17 -6.14
N VAL A 352 1.79 -20.57 -7.17
CA VAL A 352 0.61 -19.69 -7.06
C VAL A 352 -0.41 -20.02 -8.14
N PRO A 353 -1.67 -19.54 -8.05
CA PRO A 353 -2.70 -19.72 -9.07
C PRO A 353 -2.29 -19.18 -10.44
N GLU A 354 -2.98 -19.64 -11.49
CA GLU A 354 -2.88 -19.07 -12.84
C GLU A 354 -3.31 -17.60 -12.82
N VAL A 355 -2.51 -16.71 -13.44
CA VAL A 355 -2.89 -15.34 -13.68
C VAL A 355 -3.23 -15.13 -15.15
N ARG A 356 -4.41 -14.57 -15.42
CA ARG A 356 -4.89 -14.30 -16.78
C ARG A 356 -4.36 -12.99 -17.32
N GLY A 357 -4.34 -11.94 -16.50
CA GLY A 357 -3.92 -10.59 -16.88
C GLY A 357 -4.33 -9.55 -15.86
N GLN A 358 -4.21 -8.29 -16.26
CA GLN A 358 -4.71 -7.17 -15.48
C GLN A 358 -5.48 -6.19 -16.38
N VAL A 359 -6.41 -5.46 -15.81
CA VAL A 359 -7.11 -4.36 -16.46
C VAL A 359 -7.36 -3.25 -15.45
N TYR A 360 -6.82 -2.09 -15.70
CA TYR A 360 -6.98 -0.85 -14.95
C TYR A 360 -7.04 -1.04 -13.43
N GLY A 361 -5.99 -1.62 -12.88
CA GLY A 361 -5.82 -1.85 -11.44
C GLY A 361 -6.34 -3.18 -10.93
N PHE A 362 -7.11 -3.95 -11.70
CA PHE A 362 -7.58 -5.27 -11.31
C PHE A 362 -6.73 -6.39 -11.91
N LEU A 363 -6.21 -7.25 -11.05
CA LEU A 363 -5.56 -8.51 -11.44
C LEU A 363 -6.61 -9.61 -11.51
N VAL A 364 -6.54 -10.44 -12.55
CA VAL A 364 -7.46 -11.55 -12.81
C VAL A 364 -6.70 -12.86 -12.66
N GLU A 365 -7.05 -13.62 -11.62
CA GLU A 365 -6.45 -14.91 -11.28
C GLU A 365 -7.49 -16.00 -11.33
N ARG A 366 -7.06 -17.24 -11.57
CA ARG A 366 -7.95 -18.40 -11.52
C ARG A 366 -8.48 -18.59 -10.11
N TRP A 367 -9.81 -18.61 -9.96
CA TRP A 367 -10.41 -19.06 -8.70
C TRP A 367 -10.17 -20.55 -8.52
N LEU A 368 -9.68 -20.93 -7.35
CA LEU A 368 -9.41 -22.31 -7.00
C LEU A 368 -10.54 -22.84 -6.10
N ASP A 369 -11.14 -23.97 -6.51
CA ASP A 369 -11.98 -24.78 -5.64
C ASP A 369 -11.07 -25.58 -4.70
N ALA A 370 -10.67 -24.96 -3.62
CA ALA A 370 -9.67 -25.45 -2.72
C ALA A 370 -10.15 -25.34 -1.26
N GLY A 371 -9.65 -26.21 -0.42
CA GLY A 371 -9.85 -26.15 1.03
C GLY A 371 -8.66 -25.56 1.75
N ALA A 372 -8.84 -25.28 3.03
CA ALA A 372 -7.75 -24.94 3.92
C ALA A 372 -6.74 -26.09 4.06
N VAL A 373 -5.48 -25.73 4.27
CA VAL A 373 -4.43 -26.69 4.62
C VAL A 373 -4.72 -27.29 5.99
N GLY A 374 -4.52 -28.60 6.15
CA GLY A 374 -4.76 -29.33 7.38
C GLY A 374 -3.49 -29.96 7.95
N ASP A 375 -3.61 -30.59 9.12
CA ASP A 375 -2.50 -31.19 9.88
C ASP A 375 -1.71 -32.28 9.12
N ASN A 376 -2.32 -32.88 8.11
CA ASN A 376 -1.69 -33.93 7.29
C ASN A 376 -0.95 -33.41 6.07
N ASP A 377 -0.95 -32.10 5.82
CA ASP A 377 -0.26 -31.52 4.67
C ASP A 377 1.23 -31.35 4.97
N ASP A 378 2.05 -31.55 3.93
CA ASP A 378 3.50 -31.42 4.04
C ASP A 378 3.95 -29.96 3.96
N VAL A 379 3.75 -29.21 5.05
CA VAL A 379 4.08 -27.80 5.16
C VAL A 379 5.53 -27.50 4.74
N PRO A 380 6.57 -28.23 5.22
CA PRO A 380 7.93 -27.99 4.78
C PRO A 380 8.13 -28.06 3.27
N ASP A 381 7.44 -28.97 2.58
CA ASP A 381 7.59 -29.13 1.14
C ASP A 381 6.99 -27.96 0.36
N PHE A 382 5.70 -27.69 0.53
CA PHE A 382 5.06 -26.64 -0.27
C PHE A 382 5.55 -25.24 0.10
N ALA A 383 5.73 -24.94 1.40
CA ALA A 383 6.19 -23.63 1.84
C ALA A 383 7.66 -23.41 1.48
N GLY A 384 8.54 -24.41 1.67
CA GLY A 384 9.95 -24.31 1.30
C GLY A 384 10.16 -24.05 -0.21
N ARG A 385 9.40 -24.75 -1.06
CA ARG A 385 9.44 -24.49 -2.52
C ARG A 385 8.97 -23.09 -2.88
N TYR A 386 7.89 -22.62 -2.26
CA TYR A 386 7.37 -21.27 -2.49
C TYR A 386 8.38 -20.19 -2.07
N LEU A 387 8.91 -20.27 -0.84
CA LEU A 387 9.87 -19.29 -0.32
C LEU A 387 11.14 -19.26 -1.18
N GLY A 388 11.67 -20.44 -1.54
CA GLY A 388 12.82 -20.52 -2.41
C GLY A 388 12.58 -19.99 -3.82
N ALA A 389 11.39 -20.21 -4.40
CA ALA A 389 11.01 -19.65 -5.69
C ALA A 389 10.97 -18.11 -5.63
N ARG A 390 10.38 -17.53 -4.58
CA ARG A 390 10.39 -16.07 -4.37
C ARG A 390 11.80 -15.50 -4.34
N ALA A 391 12.66 -16.09 -3.49
CA ALA A 391 14.03 -15.63 -3.32
C ALA A 391 14.85 -15.67 -4.62
N ARG A 392 14.61 -16.68 -5.46
CA ARG A 392 15.33 -16.88 -6.71
C ARG A 392 14.79 -16.09 -7.89
N LEU A 393 13.46 -15.95 -8.00
CA LEU A 393 12.80 -15.45 -9.21
C LEU A 393 12.42 -13.98 -9.14
N LEU A 394 12.16 -13.46 -7.93
CA LEU A 394 11.71 -12.09 -7.79
C LEU A 394 12.90 -11.15 -7.55
N PRO A 395 13.00 -10.04 -8.30
CA PRO A 395 14.01 -9.03 -7.99
C PRO A 395 13.74 -8.44 -6.60
N PRO A 396 14.79 -8.24 -5.78
CA PRO A 396 14.62 -7.60 -4.48
C PRO A 396 14.13 -6.16 -4.68
N PRO A 397 13.04 -5.75 -4.01
CA PRO A 397 12.63 -4.36 -4.01
C PRO A 397 13.66 -3.52 -3.25
N GLY A 398 13.76 -2.25 -3.57
CA GLY A 398 14.53 -1.30 -2.76
C GLY A 398 13.92 -1.13 -1.36
N GLY A 399 14.75 -0.88 -0.37
CA GLY A 399 14.30 -0.62 1.01
C GLY A 399 14.09 -1.89 1.83
N GLY A 400 13.31 -1.77 2.90
CA GLY A 400 13.07 -2.79 3.92
C GLY A 400 13.80 -2.50 5.23
N ALA A 401 13.21 -2.94 6.34
CA ALA A 401 13.72 -2.67 7.68
C ALA A 401 15.13 -3.28 7.89
N SER A 402 16.01 -2.55 8.53
CA SER A 402 17.29 -3.06 9.02
C SER A 402 17.11 -3.95 10.25
N LEU A 403 18.11 -4.76 10.58
CA LEU A 403 18.09 -5.57 11.81
C LEU A 403 17.96 -4.67 13.06
N ALA A 404 18.60 -3.48 13.05
CA ALA A 404 18.49 -2.53 14.14
C ALA A 404 17.06 -1.96 14.29
N GLU A 405 16.39 -1.62 13.20
CA GLU A 405 14.99 -1.19 13.21
C GLU A 405 14.06 -2.31 13.67
N LEU A 406 14.29 -3.55 13.22
CA LEU A 406 13.54 -4.72 13.67
C LEU A 406 13.72 -4.97 15.17
N ALA A 407 14.95 -4.85 15.69
CA ALA A 407 15.22 -4.97 17.12
C ALA A 407 14.51 -3.87 17.92
N ALA A 408 14.56 -2.62 17.46
CA ALA A 408 13.90 -1.49 18.12
C ALA A 408 12.37 -1.65 18.13
N MET A 409 11.77 -2.07 17.03
CA MET A 409 10.35 -2.39 16.92
C MET A 409 9.98 -3.52 17.89
N ALA A 410 10.74 -4.62 17.88
CA ALA A 410 10.46 -5.76 18.75
C ALA A 410 10.58 -5.37 20.22
N GLN A 411 11.64 -4.64 20.60
CA GLN A 411 11.82 -4.13 21.95
C GLN A 411 10.62 -3.31 22.43
N TYR A 412 10.15 -2.39 21.59
CA TYR A 412 9.00 -1.55 21.91
C TYR A 412 7.69 -2.37 22.01
N ASN A 413 7.41 -3.22 21.04
CA ASN A 413 6.19 -4.02 21.02
C ASN A 413 6.12 -5.01 22.18
N ILE A 414 7.27 -5.60 22.56
CA ILE A 414 7.38 -6.48 23.73
C ILE A 414 7.15 -5.71 25.02
N SER A 415 7.78 -4.53 25.20
CA SER A 415 7.56 -3.71 26.40
C SER A 415 6.08 -3.34 26.58
N VAL A 416 5.43 -2.89 25.49
CA VAL A 416 4.00 -2.51 25.52
C VAL A 416 3.08 -3.73 25.72
N GLY A 417 3.38 -4.87 25.08
CA GLY A 417 2.50 -6.04 25.06
C GLY A 417 2.73 -7.03 26.21
N LEU A 418 3.97 -7.19 26.68
CA LEU A 418 4.38 -8.21 27.65
C LEU A 418 5.08 -7.65 28.89
N GLY A 419 5.40 -6.34 28.89
CA GLY A 419 6.04 -5.65 30.00
C GLY A 419 7.56 -5.63 29.92
N ASP A 420 8.16 -4.83 30.80
CA ASP A 420 9.59 -4.47 30.75
C ASP A 420 10.54 -5.64 31.11
N GLU A 421 10.08 -6.62 31.87
CA GLU A 421 10.90 -7.79 32.22
C GLU A 421 11.19 -8.65 30.99
N VAL A 422 10.17 -8.94 30.18
CA VAL A 422 10.31 -9.72 28.93
C VAL A 422 11.09 -8.88 27.90
N ALA A 423 10.86 -7.58 27.85
CA ALA A 423 11.63 -6.67 27.00
C ALA A 423 13.12 -6.64 27.36
N ALA A 424 13.46 -6.68 28.64
CA ALA A 424 14.85 -6.78 29.09
C ALA A 424 15.51 -8.14 28.73
N ALA A 425 14.73 -9.22 28.73
CA ALA A 425 15.21 -10.52 28.24
C ALA A 425 15.52 -10.47 26.74
N PHE A 426 14.65 -9.88 25.94
CA PHE A 426 14.90 -9.67 24.51
C PHE A 426 16.13 -8.80 24.24
N ALA A 427 16.32 -7.71 25.00
CA ALA A 427 17.50 -6.85 24.85
C ALA A 427 18.82 -7.61 25.09
N ARG A 428 18.86 -8.50 26.12
CA ARG A 428 20.02 -9.36 26.36
C ARG A 428 20.26 -10.32 25.20
N PHE A 429 19.19 -10.98 24.74
CA PHE A 429 19.23 -11.87 23.59
C PHE A 429 19.84 -11.22 22.34
N VAL A 430 19.44 -9.98 22.00
CA VAL A 430 19.96 -9.22 20.85
C VAL A 430 21.46 -8.94 21.01
N ILE A 431 21.91 -8.58 22.23
CA ILE A 431 23.32 -8.31 22.52
C ILE A 431 24.15 -9.58 22.38
N GLU A 432 23.67 -10.71 22.90
CA GLU A 432 24.38 -11.98 22.88
C GLU A 432 24.53 -12.55 21.47
N LEU A 433 23.50 -12.40 20.64
CA LEU A 433 23.50 -12.96 19.30
C LEU A 433 24.34 -12.15 18.30
N GLY A 434 24.34 -10.82 18.39
CA GLY A 434 25.22 -9.93 17.61
C GLY A 434 25.11 -10.10 16.10
N ALA A 435 23.93 -10.25 15.53
CA ALA A 435 23.72 -10.44 14.09
C ALA A 435 24.09 -9.18 13.29
N PRO A 436 25.10 -9.20 12.40
CA PRO A 436 25.48 -8.03 11.62
C PRO A 436 24.62 -7.87 10.38
N GLU A 437 24.23 -6.62 10.04
CA GLU A 437 23.45 -6.27 8.84
C GLU A 437 24.12 -6.77 7.53
N SER A 438 25.43 -6.89 7.50
CA SER A 438 26.18 -7.37 6.32
C SER A 438 25.86 -8.81 5.92
N ARG A 439 25.22 -9.59 6.78
CA ARG A 439 24.78 -10.97 6.48
C ARG A 439 23.43 -11.02 5.80
N VAL A 440 22.64 -9.94 5.88
CA VAL A 440 21.29 -9.87 5.31
C VAL A 440 21.35 -9.90 3.78
N ARG A 441 20.74 -10.91 3.19
CA ARG A 441 20.53 -11.03 1.75
C ARG A 441 19.08 -10.67 1.43
N ARG A 442 18.82 -9.42 1.10
CA ARG A 442 17.47 -8.93 0.85
C ARG A 442 16.83 -9.59 -0.36
N ILE A 443 15.64 -10.10 -0.17
CA ILE A 443 14.75 -10.65 -1.20
C ILE A 443 13.39 -9.94 -1.16
N ALA A 444 12.55 -10.21 -2.13
CA ALA A 444 11.13 -9.82 -2.10
C ALA A 444 10.37 -10.77 -1.14
N THR A 445 10.50 -10.55 0.18
CA THR A 445 9.85 -11.35 1.22
C THR A 445 8.33 -11.35 1.07
N ASP A 446 7.67 -12.41 1.49
CA ASP A 446 6.20 -12.45 1.59
C ASP A 446 5.71 -11.61 2.77
N ASN A 447 6.42 -11.68 3.89
CA ASN A 447 6.04 -11.03 5.16
C ASN A 447 4.78 -11.59 5.83
N ARG A 448 3.93 -12.32 5.11
CA ARG A 448 2.73 -12.98 5.62
C ARG A 448 2.68 -14.43 5.17
N CYS A 449 2.92 -15.32 6.10
CA CYS A 449 2.83 -16.76 5.88
C CYS A 449 1.63 -17.33 6.64
N ASP A 450 0.56 -16.55 6.78
CA ASP A 450 -0.64 -16.95 7.51
C ASP A 450 -1.22 -18.24 6.95
N HIS A 451 -1.69 -19.13 7.85
CA HIS A 451 -2.21 -20.44 7.51
C HIS A 451 -3.35 -20.38 6.45
N HIS A 452 -4.18 -19.36 6.53
CA HIS A 452 -5.34 -19.17 5.63
C HIS A 452 -4.98 -18.71 4.21
N GLU A 453 -3.74 -18.36 3.95
CA GLU A 453 -3.28 -17.95 2.61
C GLU A 453 -2.75 -19.13 1.78
N TRP A 454 -2.86 -20.34 2.29
CA TRP A 454 -2.46 -21.56 1.60
C TRP A 454 -3.69 -22.39 1.26
N LEU A 455 -3.82 -22.75 -0.01
CA LEU A 455 -4.98 -23.42 -0.56
C LEU A 455 -4.62 -24.82 -1.03
N ARG A 456 -5.28 -25.82 -0.46
CA ARG A 456 -5.12 -27.22 -0.83
C ARG A 456 -6.10 -27.59 -1.94
N LEU A 457 -5.56 -27.94 -3.10
CA LEU A 457 -6.31 -28.42 -4.26
C LEU A 457 -6.77 -29.87 -4.10
N SER A 458 -7.76 -30.28 -4.91
CA SER A 458 -8.27 -31.63 -4.93
C SER A 458 -7.25 -32.69 -5.39
N ASP A 459 -6.21 -32.27 -6.13
CA ASP A 459 -5.09 -33.12 -6.57
C ASP A 459 -3.97 -33.24 -5.52
N GLY A 460 -4.14 -32.64 -4.34
CA GLY A 460 -3.19 -32.65 -3.22
C GLY A 460 -2.11 -31.58 -3.28
N ARG A 461 -2.00 -30.80 -4.34
CA ARG A 461 -1.08 -29.67 -4.37
C ARG A 461 -1.55 -28.55 -3.43
N VAL A 462 -0.59 -27.82 -2.88
CA VAL A 462 -0.87 -26.60 -2.11
C VAL A 462 -0.27 -25.39 -2.82
N LEU A 463 -1.06 -24.35 -2.98
CA LEU A 463 -0.66 -23.08 -3.60
C LEU A 463 -0.83 -21.92 -2.62
N LYS A 464 0.04 -20.91 -2.74
CA LYS A 464 -0.09 -19.66 -2.00
C LYS A 464 -1.08 -18.74 -2.70
N ALA A 465 -2.12 -18.30 -2.00
CA ALA A 465 -3.21 -17.50 -2.57
C ALA A 465 -2.91 -15.99 -2.61
N ASP A 466 -2.30 -15.41 -1.58
CA ASP A 466 -2.00 -13.97 -1.49
C ASP A 466 -0.48 -13.76 -1.45
N ALA A 467 0.15 -13.63 -2.63
CA ALA A 467 1.60 -13.71 -2.79
C ALA A 467 2.25 -12.43 -3.35
N LEU A 468 1.48 -11.36 -3.64
CA LEU A 468 1.97 -10.31 -4.52
C LEU A 468 2.11 -8.93 -3.88
N ASP A 469 1.46 -8.71 -2.74
CA ASP A 469 1.28 -7.37 -2.15
C ASP A 469 2.23 -7.06 -1.00
N HIS A 470 2.70 -8.07 -0.29
CA HIS A 470 3.22 -7.93 1.06
C HIS A 470 4.64 -7.36 1.14
N ASP A 471 5.44 -7.42 0.09
CA ASP A 471 6.80 -6.87 0.08
C ASP A 471 6.84 -5.33 -0.08
N ALA A 472 5.72 -4.72 -0.39
CA ALA A 472 5.62 -3.29 -0.66
C ALA A 472 4.55 -2.56 0.16
N ALA A 473 3.78 -3.27 0.98
CA ALA A 473 2.76 -2.67 1.83
C ALA A 473 3.42 -1.84 2.95
N HIS A 474 2.81 -0.71 3.26
CA HIS A 474 3.32 0.25 4.26
C HIS A 474 3.26 -0.26 5.70
N ASP A 475 2.41 -1.25 5.97
CA ASP A 475 2.22 -1.88 7.27
C ASP A 475 3.09 -3.15 7.46
N LEU A 476 4.07 -3.38 6.58
CA LEU A 476 4.95 -4.52 6.59
C LEU A 476 6.43 -4.09 6.55
N ILE A 477 7.33 -5.01 6.89
CA ILE A 477 8.75 -4.69 7.07
C ILE A 477 9.51 -4.46 5.76
N GLY A 478 8.90 -4.75 4.61
CA GLY A 478 9.55 -4.65 3.31
C GLY A 478 10.50 -5.81 3.01
N ALA A 479 11.48 -5.56 2.13
CA ALA A 479 12.47 -6.57 1.75
C ALA A 479 13.37 -6.94 2.93
N GLN A 480 13.55 -8.23 3.17
CA GLN A 480 14.40 -8.77 4.23
C GLN A 480 15.08 -10.07 3.77
N ASP A 481 15.90 -10.69 4.62
CA ASP A 481 16.45 -12.01 4.37
C ASP A 481 15.34 -13.08 4.35
N ILE A 482 15.53 -14.14 3.56
CA ILE A 482 14.59 -15.27 3.46
C ILE A 482 14.28 -15.91 4.83
N ALA A 483 15.20 -15.77 5.79
CA ALA A 483 15.03 -16.25 7.15
C ALA A 483 13.83 -15.62 7.87
N TRP A 484 13.41 -14.42 7.48
CA TRP A 484 12.17 -13.79 7.96
C TRP A 484 10.91 -14.60 7.60
N ASP A 485 10.78 -14.98 6.33
CA ASP A 485 9.63 -15.77 5.87
C ASP A 485 9.69 -17.21 6.39
N VAL A 486 10.90 -17.79 6.53
CA VAL A 486 11.09 -19.10 7.18
C VAL A 486 10.63 -19.03 8.64
N ALA A 487 11.02 -17.98 9.39
CA ALA A 487 10.51 -17.75 10.75
C ALA A 487 8.98 -17.64 10.76
N GLY A 488 8.41 -16.94 9.77
CA GLY A 488 6.97 -16.83 9.58
C GLY A 488 6.28 -18.19 9.45
N VAL A 489 6.74 -19.05 8.56
CA VAL A 489 6.17 -20.40 8.38
C VAL A 489 6.30 -21.24 9.66
N ILE A 490 7.47 -21.23 10.31
CA ILE A 490 7.69 -21.97 11.57
C ILE A 490 6.69 -21.49 12.65
N VAL A 491 6.49 -20.18 12.74
CA VAL A 491 5.58 -19.59 13.72
C VAL A 491 4.12 -19.87 13.36
N GLU A 492 3.69 -19.62 12.14
CA GLU A 492 2.26 -19.70 11.79
C GLU A 492 1.74 -21.15 11.79
N PHE A 493 2.58 -22.12 11.40
CA PHE A 493 2.22 -23.53 11.37
C PHE A 493 2.64 -24.33 12.61
N ASP A 494 3.21 -23.66 13.62
CA ASP A 494 3.68 -24.33 14.85
C ASP A 494 4.58 -25.55 14.59
N LEU A 495 5.53 -25.39 13.67
CA LEU A 495 6.34 -26.51 13.20
C LEU A 495 7.21 -27.08 14.31
N ALA A 496 7.17 -28.42 14.47
CA ALA A 496 8.10 -29.13 15.29
C ALA A 496 9.56 -29.01 14.77
N PRO A 497 10.59 -29.12 15.60
CA PRO A 497 11.99 -28.89 15.20
C PRO A 497 12.41 -29.67 13.95
N THR A 498 12.02 -30.94 13.84
CA THR A 498 12.34 -31.76 12.66
C THR A 498 11.69 -31.25 11.37
N ALA A 499 10.47 -30.75 11.45
CA ALA A 499 9.78 -30.14 10.32
C ALA A 499 10.40 -28.78 9.96
N ALA A 500 10.80 -27.98 10.95
CA ALA A 500 11.52 -26.73 10.75
C ALA A 500 12.87 -26.94 10.05
N GLU A 501 13.65 -27.94 10.46
CA GLU A 501 14.90 -28.32 9.79
C GLU A 501 14.67 -28.71 8.32
N ARG A 502 13.61 -29.46 8.06
CA ARG A 502 13.24 -29.84 6.69
C ARG A 502 12.82 -28.64 5.85
N LEU A 503 12.04 -27.69 6.43
CA LEU A 503 11.68 -26.43 5.79
C LEU A 503 12.93 -25.63 5.40
N ILE A 504 13.88 -25.46 6.33
CA ILE A 504 15.14 -24.74 6.12
C ILE A 504 15.92 -25.36 4.95
N ALA A 505 16.04 -26.70 4.94
CA ALA A 505 16.77 -27.42 3.90
C ALA A 505 16.13 -27.23 2.51
N ILE A 506 14.82 -27.46 2.40
CA ILE A 506 14.07 -27.31 1.13
C ILE A 506 14.10 -25.86 0.65
N THR A 507 13.91 -24.89 1.55
CA THR A 507 13.99 -23.47 1.21
C THR A 507 15.36 -23.10 0.66
N GLY A 508 16.43 -23.52 1.32
CA GLY A 508 17.79 -23.24 0.88
C GLY A 508 18.13 -23.86 -0.49
N GLU A 509 17.71 -25.11 -0.72
CA GLU A 509 17.87 -25.79 -2.02
C GLU A 509 17.11 -25.03 -3.14
N ALA A 510 15.85 -24.71 -2.90
CA ALA A 510 15.01 -24.02 -3.87
C ALA A 510 15.46 -22.58 -4.15
N ALA A 511 16.02 -21.87 -3.16
CA ALA A 511 16.59 -20.54 -3.28
C ALA A 511 17.96 -20.52 -3.98
N GLY A 512 18.68 -21.65 -3.96
CA GLY A 512 20.04 -21.78 -4.46
C GLY A 512 21.12 -21.25 -3.49
N HIS A 513 20.76 -21.02 -2.23
CA HIS A 513 21.69 -20.64 -1.15
C HIS A 513 21.11 -21.05 0.22
N PRO A 514 21.94 -21.35 1.21
CA PRO A 514 21.46 -21.76 2.52
C PRO A 514 20.71 -20.61 3.23
N VAL A 515 19.74 -20.97 4.06
CA VAL A 515 19.12 -20.07 5.03
C VAL A 515 20.12 -19.82 6.17
N ASP A 516 20.35 -18.56 6.51
CA ASP A 516 21.24 -18.19 7.61
C ASP A 516 20.57 -18.45 8.96
N ARG A 517 21.15 -19.39 9.74
CA ARG A 517 20.56 -19.83 11.00
C ARG A 517 20.63 -18.78 12.11
N ASP A 518 21.69 -17.97 12.14
CA ASP A 518 21.81 -16.91 13.14
C ASP A 518 20.81 -15.79 12.84
N LEU A 519 20.62 -15.47 11.56
CA LEU A 519 19.54 -14.55 11.15
C LEU A 519 18.16 -15.13 11.48
N LEU A 520 17.91 -16.40 11.22
CA LEU A 520 16.65 -17.06 11.58
C LEU A 520 16.39 -16.98 13.08
N HIS A 521 17.41 -17.26 13.89
CA HIS A 521 17.31 -17.16 15.34
C HIS A 521 16.99 -15.74 15.81
N PHE A 522 17.64 -14.72 15.23
CA PHE A 522 17.37 -13.31 15.50
C PHE A 522 15.99 -12.87 15.03
N LEU A 523 15.59 -13.27 13.83
CA LEU A 523 14.35 -12.81 13.20
C LEU A 523 13.09 -13.43 13.77
N THR A 524 13.17 -14.63 14.36
CA THR A 524 12.01 -15.34 14.93
C THR A 524 11.31 -14.53 16.05
N PRO A 525 11.98 -14.04 17.11
CA PRO A 525 11.34 -13.19 18.10
C PRO A 525 10.93 -11.82 17.53
N CYS A 526 11.65 -11.28 16.55
CA CYS A 526 11.26 -10.06 15.85
C CYS A 526 9.94 -10.26 15.07
N TYR A 527 9.78 -11.39 14.38
CA TYR A 527 8.55 -11.76 13.69
C TYR A 527 7.37 -11.87 14.67
N LEU A 528 7.54 -12.60 15.76
CA LEU A 528 6.52 -12.72 16.80
C LEU A 528 6.10 -11.35 17.39
N ALA A 529 7.07 -10.47 17.67
CA ALA A 529 6.81 -9.15 18.18
C ALA A 529 6.10 -8.24 17.16
N PHE A 530 6.44 -8.38 15.89
CA PHE A 530 5.74 -7.69 14.78
C PHE A 530 4.29 -8.17 14.69
N ARG A 531 4.05 -9.48 14.68
CA ARG A 531 2.71 -10.08 14.61
C ARG A 531 1.85 -9.71 15.82
N LEU A 532 2.45 -9.68 17.03
CA LEU A 532 1.79 -9.19 18.24
C LEU A 532 1.33 -7.74 18.06
N GLY A 533 2.22 -6.87 17.57
CA GLY A 533 1.92 -5.47 17.31
C GLY A 533 0.80 -5.29 16.30
N ALA A 534 0.86 -5.99 15.17
CA ALA A 534 -0.16 -5.92 14.12
C ALA A 534 -1.53 -6.42 14.61
N ALA A 535 -1.57 -7.55 15.35
CA ALA A 535 -2.81 -8.10 15.90
C ALA A 535 -3.44 -7.16 16.94
N GLN A 536 -2.63 -6.51 17.80
CA GLN A 536 -3.11 -5.55 18.78
C GLN A 536 -3.70 -4.29 18.12
N LEU A 537 -3.01 -3.73 17.13
CA LEU A 537 -3.53 -2.57 16.38
C LEU A 537 -4.83 -2.91 15.65
N ALA A 538 -4.91 -4.13 15.08
CA ALA A 538 -6.14 -4.62 14.48
C ALA A 538 -7.28 -4.68 15.53
N ALA A 539 -7.05 -5.33 16.67
CA ALA A 539 -8.05 -5.47 17.72
C ALA A 539 -8.56 -4.09 18.23
N ASP A 540 -7.65 -3.12 18.38
CA ASP A 540 -7.98 -1.77 18.86
C ASP A 540 -8.80 -0.95 17.85
N SER A 541 -8.66 -1.24 16.56
CA SER A 541 -9.29 -0.49 15.46
C SER A 541 -10.62 -1.07 14.99
N LEU A 542 -10.98 -2.29 15.42
CA LEU A 542 -12.16 -3.04 14.97
C LEU A 542 -13.44 -2.78 15.83
N GLY A 543 -13.59 -1.57 16.39
CA GLY A 543 -14.76 -1.23 17.21
C GLY A 543 -16.13 -1.39 16.52
N GLY A 544 -16.17 -1.24 15.19
CA GLY A 544 -17.36 -1.47 14.36
C GLY A 544 -17.61 -2.94 13.96
N TRP A 545 -16.66 -3.85 14.25
CA TRP A 545 -16.69 -5.27 13.90
C TRP A 545 -16.35 -6.15 15.10
N PRO A 546 -17.30 -6.37 16.02
CA PRO A 546 -17.03 -7.04 17.31
C PRO A 546 -16.49 -8.47 17.15
N GLU A 547 -16.94 -9.22 16.17
CA GLU A 547 -16.48 -10.58 15.92
C GLU A 547 -15.02 -10.62 15.43
N GLU A 548 -14.65 -9.72 14.52
CA GLU A 548 -13.27 -9.61 14.05
C GLU A 548 -12.35 -9.11 15.17
N ALA A 549 -12.83 -8.24 16.04
CA ALA A 549 -12.10 -7.83 17.25
C ALA A 549 -11.84 -9.01 18.19
N VAL A 550 -12.79 -9.94 18.33
CA VAL A 550 -12.59 -11.18 19.12
C VAL A 550 -11.52 -12.06 18.49
N ARG A 551 -11.60 -12.31 17.17
CA ARG A 551 -10.60 -13.10 16.43
C ARG A 551 -9.20 -12.48 16.53
N SER A 552 -9.10 -11.15 16.39
CA SER A 552 -7.82 -10.43 16.53
C SER A 552 -7.25 -10.53 17.94
N ARG A 553 -8.06 -10.45 19.00
CA ARG A 553 -7.61 -10.66 20.39
C ARG A 553 -7.11 -12.09 20.63
N ALA A 554 -7.71 -13.09 20.02
CA ALA A 554 -7.20 -14.47 20.08
C ALA A 554 -5.80 -14.57 19.45
N ALA A 555 -5.56 -13.89 18.31
CA ALA A 555 -4.23 -13.81 17.70
C ALA A 555 -3.21 -13.07 18.61
N VAL A 556 -3.61 -11.97 19.28
CA VAL A 556 -2.76 -11.30 20.29
C VAL A 556 -2.32 -12.28 21.37
N SER A 557 -3.27 -13.03 21.96
CA SER A 557 -2.96 -14.01 23.01
C SER A 557 -2.01 -15.09 22.52
N ARG A 558 -2.18 -15.60 21.32
CA ARG A 558 -1.33 -16.61 20.70
C ARG A 558 0.12 -16.12 20.53
N TYR A 559 0.30 -14.94 19.92
CA TYR A 559 1.65 -14.40 19.70
C TYR A 559 2.33 -13.98 21.00
N ALA A 560 1.60 -13.41 21.94
CA ALA A 560 2.09 -13.05 23.27
C ALA A 560 2.60 -14.25 24.04
N GLY A 561 1.82 -15.35 24.08
CA GLY A 561 2.20 -16.59 24.76
C GLY A 561 3.47 -17.22 24.17
N ARG A 562 3.56 -17.31 22.82
CA ARG A 562 4.73 -17.88 22.14
C ARG A 562 5.98 -17.03 22.35
N LEU A 563 5.87 -15.73 22.24
CA LEU A 563 6.99 -14.81 22.42
C LEU A 563 7.51 -14.83 23.86
N SER A 564 6.60 -14.84 24.85
CA SER A 564 6.96 -14.99 26.26
C SER A 564 7.68 -16.32 26.52
N ALA A 565 7.14 -17.43 26.05
CA ALA A 565 7.74 -18.74 26.22
C ALA A 565 9.15 -18.82 25.60
N LEU A 566 9.33 -18.25 24.40
CA LEU A 566 10.62 -18.19 23.72
C LEU A 566 11.69 -17.42 24.52
N LEU A 567 11.32 -16.25 25.07
CA LEU A 567 12.28 -15.34 25.73
C LEU A 567 12.54 -15.68 27.21
N THR A 568 11.61 -16.37 27.89
CA THR A 568 11.77 -16.73 29.30
C THR A 568 12.30 -18.16 29.53
N GLY A 569 12.56 -18.90 28.46
CA GLY A 569 13.06 -20.28 28.53
C GLY A 569 12.02 -21.29 29.07
N GLN A 570 10.74 -20.93 29.11
CA GLN A 570 9.64 -21.82 29.48
C GLN A 570 9.20 -22.73 28.31
N ALA A 571 9.56 -22.39 27.08
CA ALA A 571 9.63 -23.36 25.99
C ALA A 571 10.93 -24.14 26.23
N GLY A 572 10.83 -25.42 26.59
CA GLY A 572 12.01 -26.26 26.64
C GLY A 572 12.85 -26.02 25.39
N THR A 573 14.18 -26.02 25.54
CA THR A 573 15.18 -25.72 24.50
C THR A 573 15.07 -26.58 23.24
N GLU A 574 13.97 -27.31 23.08
CA GLU A 574 13.67 -28.25 22.01
C GLU A 574 12.99 -27.63 20.77
N ASN A 575 12.56 -26.34 20.80
CA ASN A 575 11.71 -25.80 19.73
C ASN A 575 12.40 -24.81 18.77
N LEU A 576 13.71 -24.58 18.90
CA LEU A 576 14.46 -23.86 17.87
C LEU A 576 15.55 -24.82 17.32
N PRO A 577 15.72 -24.91 15.99
CA PRO A 577 16.81 -25.67 15.40
C PRO A 577 18.15 -25.05 15.81
N ALA A 578 19.07 -25.90 16.25
CA ALA A 578 20.43 -25.54 16.69
C ALA A 578 21.28 -24.93 15.56
#